data_7083676b563f4ccf96cb3581784ce8c3
#
_entry.id   7083676b563f4ccf96cb3581784ce8c3
#
_cell.length_a   1.000
_cell.length_b   1.000
_cell.length_c   1.000
_cell.angle_alpha   90.00
_cell.angle_beta   90.00
_cell.angle_gamma   90.00
#
_symmetry.space_group_name_H-M   'P 1'
#
loop_
_entity.id
_entity.type
_entity.pdbx_description
1 polymer ?
#
loop_
_entity_poly.entity_id
_entity_poly.type
_entity_poly.pdbx_seq_one_letter_code
_entity_poly.pdbx_strand_id
1 'polypeptide(L)'
;MKAELYPEIAPNTVNNFISLIKKGFYDGLIFHRVIRGFMIQGGCPDGTGMGGPGYSIKGEFAANGFQNDLKHTDGVLSMARSMMPNSAGSQFFIMHKTSPHLDGSYAAFGKVTGDSMAVVNKIAETPTDYNDRPLEEQKIKSMTVDCFGVDYPEPEKM
;
A
#
# COMPACT_ATOMS: atom_id res chain seq x y z
N MET A 1 6.71 3.52 -11.48
CA MET A 1 5.32 3.00 -11.47
C MET A 1 4.33 4.15 -11.38
N LYS A 2 3.22 3.99 -12.03
CA LYS A 2 2.07 4.90 -11.91
C LYS A 2 0.89 4.14 -11.35
N ALA A 3 0.10 4.82 -10.52
CA ALA A 3 -1.10 4.23 -9.93
C ALA A 3 -2.20 5.28 -9.86
N GLU A 4 -3.43 4.83 -9.87
CA GLU A 4 -4.61 5.65 -9.63
C GLU A 4 -5.13 5.33 -8.24
N LEU A 5 -5.46 6.37 -7.47
CA LEU A 5 -6.04 6.22 -6.14
C LEU A 5 -7.55 6.44 -6.22
N TYR A 6 -8.29 5.76 -5.35
CA TYR A 6 -9.76 5.76 -5.37
C TYR A 6 -10.32 6.36 -4.07
N PRO A 7 -10.36 7.71 -3.96
CA PRO A 7 -10.87 8.37 -2.75
C PRO A 7 -12.35 8.07 -2.48
N GLU A 8 -13.12 7.76 -3.52
CA GLU A 8 -14.52 7.38 -3.39
C GLU A 8 -14.69 5.99 -2.75
N ILE A 9 -13.68 5.15 -2.81
CA ILE A 9 -13.72 3.79 -2.26
C ILE A 9 -13.18 3.76 -0.82
N ALA A 10 -12.06 4.44 -0.57
CA ALA A 10 -11.42 4.44 0.74
C ALA A 10 -10.91 5.85 1.05
N PRO A 11 -11.80 6.77 1.42
CA PRO A 11 -11.48 8.20 1.52
C PRO A 11 -10.40 8.54 2.53
N ASN A 12 -10.47 8.03 3.75
CA ASN A 12 -9.47 8.33 4.76
C ASN A 12 -8.12 7.66 4.46
N THR A 13 -8.16 6.47 3.91
CA THR A 13 -6.96 5.74 3.47
C THR A 13 -6.23 6.53 2.39
N VAL A 14 -6.96 7.04 1.40
CA VAL A 14 -6.38 7.86 0.33
C VAL A 14 -5.85 9.17 0.88
N ASN A 15 -6.59 9.85 1.76
CA ASN A 15 -6.11 11.07 2.42
C ASN A 15 -4.78 10.83 3.14
N ASN A 16 -4.69 9.72 3.87
CA ASN A 16 -3.47 9.33 4.58
C ASN A 16 -2.30 9.09 3.63
N PHE A 17 -2.53 8.33 2.57
CA PHE A 17 -1.49 8.01 1.59
C PHE A 17 -0.98 9.29 0.91
N ILE A 18 -1.87 10.15 0.47
CA ILE A 18 -1.53 11.45 -0.14
C ILE A 18 -0.74 12.32 0.84
N SER A 19 -1.18 12.41 2.09
CA SER A 19 -0.49 13.20 3.13
C SER A 19 0.95 12.72 3.31
N LEU A 20 1.16 11.42 3.40
CA LEU A 20 2.49 10.84 3.56
C LEU A 20 3.37 11.07 2.33
N ILE A 21 2.80 10.95 1.13
CA ILE A 21 3.53 11.24 -0.12
C ILE A 21 4.01 12.70 -0.14
N LYS A 22 3.11 13.63 0.17
CA LYS A 22 3.44 15.08 0.15
C LYS A 22 4.51 15.46 1.16
N LYS A 23 4.62 14.71 2.25
CA LYS A 23 5.65 14.90 3.27
C LYS A 23 6.99 14.25 2.92
N GLY A 24 7.08 13.58 1.78
CA GLY A 24 8.27 12.84 1.38
C GLY A 24 8.51 11.59 2.21
N PHE A 25 7.50 11.09 2.92
CA PHE A 25 7.63 9.96 3.84
C PHE A 25 8.15 8.68 3.17
N TYR A 26 7.67 8.42 1.95
CA TYR A 26 8.02 7.20 1.23
C TYR A 26 9.34 7.26 0.47
N ASP A 27 9.93 8.44 0.32
CA ASP A 27 11.16 8.60 -0.44
C ASP A 27 12.31 7.85 0.26
N GLY A 28 12.96 6.97 -0.48
CA GLY A 28 14.07 6.17 0.02
C GLY A 28 13.67 4.90 0.77
N LEU A 29 12.38 4.63 0.97
CA LEU A 29 11.93 3.40 1.62
C LEU A 29 11.98 2.21 0.66
N ILE A 30 12.02 1.00 1.22
CA ILE A 30 12.18 -0.23 0.44
C ILE A 30 10.91 -1.08 0.46
N PHE A 31 10.80 -1.98 -0.52
CA PHE A 31 9.88 -3.11 -0.45
C PHE A 31 10.56 -4.21 0.37
N HIS A 32 10.27 -4.26 1.66
CA HIS A 32 10.95 -5.14 2.61
C HIS A 32 10.39 -6.57 2.63
N ARG A 33 9.20 -6.79 2.07
CA ARG A 33 8.55 -8.09 2.02
C ARG A 33 7.98 -8.32 0.63
N VAL A 34 8.46 -9.34 -0.05
CA VAL A 34 8.08 -9.64 -1.43
C VAL A 34 7.79 -11.13 -1.54
N ILE A 35 6.58 -11.46 -1.96
CA ILE A 35 6.17 -12.85 -2.17
C ILE A 35 5.68 -13.00 -3.61
N ARG A 36 6.48 -13.66 -4.43
CA ARG A 36 6.13 -13.97 -5.81
C ARG A 36 4.80 -14.72 -5.88
N GLY A 37 3.92 -14.31 -6.78
CA GLY A 37 2.59 -14.90 -6.89
C GLY A 37 1.59 -14.36 -5.88
N PHE A 38 1.99 -13.40 -5.05
CA PHE A 38 1.13 -12.80 -4.04
C PHE A 38 1.20 -11.27 -4.08
N MET A 39 2.18 -10.66 -3.42
CA MET A 39 2.24 -9.19 -3.32
C MET A 39 3.67 -8.69 -3.06
N ILE A 40 3.84 -7.38 -3.23
CA ILE A 40 5.04 -6.66 -2.79
C ILE A 40 4.62 -5.63 -1.74
N GLN A 41 5.31 -5.59 -0.61
CA GLN A 41 4.96 -4.74 0.53
C GLN A 41 6.10 -3.79 0.89
N GLY A 42 5.76 -2.53 1.10
CA GLY A 42 6.72 -1.50 1.48
C GLY A 42 6.10 -0.43 2.37
N GLY A 43 6.80 0.68 2.54
CA GLY A 43 6.29 1.81 3.31
C GLY A 43 6.61 1.77 4.79
N CYS A 44 7.48 0.86 5.24
CA CYS A 44 7.97 0.83 6.62
C CYS A 44 9.19 1.76 6.75
N PRO A 45 9.15 2.78 7.63
CA PRO A 45 10.22 3.78 7.69
C PRO A 45 11.59 3.23 8.09
N ASP A 46 11.62 2.15 8.86
CA ASP A 46 12.89 1.49 9.23
C ASP A 46 13.17 0.20 8.45
N GLY A 47 12.31 -0.15 7.52
CA GLY A 47 12.50 -1.31 6.64
C GLY A 47 12.37 -2.67 7.33
N THR A 48 11.89 -2.72 8.57
CA THR A 48 11.78 -3.97 9.35
C THR A 48 10.41 -4.63 9.26
N GLY A 49 9.39 -3.89 8.81
CA GLY A 49 7.99 -4.31 8.87
C GLY A 49 7.29 -3.94 10.17
N MET A 50 8.01 -3.38 11.15
CA MET A 50 7.50 -3.01 12.47
C MET A 50 7.19 -1.52 12.60
N GLY A 51 7.72 -0.68 11.72
CA GLY A 51 7.61 0.77 11.81
C GLY A 51 6.37 1.33 11.13
N GLY A 52 6.06 2.57 11.47
CA GLY A 52 4.94 3.31 10.90
C GLY A 52 5.11 4.80 11.09
N PRO A 53 4.08 5.60 10.78
CA PRO A 53 4.18 7.05 10.80
C PRO A 53 3.97 7.69 12.18
N GLY A 54 3.82 6.88 13.22
CA GLY A 54 3.56 7.37 14.56
C GLY A 54 2.08 7.48 14.92
N TYR A 55 1.21 6.98 14.07
CA TYR A 55 -0.24 6.91 14.29
C TYR A 55 -0.83 5.76 13.46
N SER A 56 -2.08 5.43 13.71
CA SER A 56 -2.84 4.49 12.88
C SER A 56 -4.13 5.15 12.37
N ILE A 57 -4.78 4.49 11.41
CA ILE A 57 -6.05 4.95 10.85
C ILE A 57 -7.09 3.83 10.93
N LYS A 58 -8.36 4.24 10.91
CA LYS A 58 -9.47 3.29 10.89
C LYS A 58 -9.44 2.45 9.61
N GLY A 59 -9.65 1.15 9.74
CA GLY A 59 -9.66 0.23 8.60
C GLY A 59 -10.92 0.38 7.76
N GLU A 60 -10.77 0.77 6.52
CA GLU A 60 -11.86 0.98 5.57
C GLU A 60 -12.12 -0.28 4.74
N PHE A 61 -12.62 -1.33 5.38
CA PHE A 61 -12.94 -2.62 4.75
C PHE A 61 -14.16 -3.27 5.40
N ALA A 62 -14.80 -4.17 4.67
CA ALA A 62 -16.11 -4.73 5.04
C ALA A 62 -16.12 -5.39 6.43
N ALA A 63 -15.11 -6.17 6.77
CA ALA A 63 -15.03 -6.84 8.08
C ALA A 63 -14.97 -5.84 9.25
N ASN A 64 -14.63 -4.57 8.99
CA ASN A 64 -14.60 -3.48 9.97
C ASN A 64 -15.81 -2.55 9.86
N GLY A 65 -16.87 -2.97 9.19
CA GLY A 65 -18.11 -2.21 9.05
C GLY A 65 -18.07 -1.07 8.03
N PHE A 66 -17.09 -1.07 7.13
CA PHE A 66 -16.96 -0.06 6.09
C PHE A 66 -17.13 -0.71 4.71
N GLN A 67 -18.07 -0.22 3.91
CA GLN A 67 -18.26 -0.77 2.56
C GLN A 67 -17.05 -0.44 1.67
N ASN A 68 -16.37 -1.48 1.21
CA ASN A 68 -15.27 -1.39 0.26
C ASN A 68 -15.29 -2.65 -0.61
N ASP A 69 -15.78 -2.50 -1.83
CA ASP A 69 -16.00 -3.62 -2.75
C ASP A 69 -14.84 -3.85 -3.73
N LEU A 70 -13.74 -3.12 -3.57
CA LEU A 70 -12.57 -3.28 -4.44
C LEU A 70 -11.90 -4.64 -4.16
N LYS A 71 -11.83 -5.47 -5.20
CA LYS A 71 -11.22 -6.79 -5.11
C LYS A 71 -9.70 -6.69 -5.23
N HIS A 72 -8.99 -7.60 -4.55
CA HIS A 72 -7.53 -7.67 -4.59
C HIS A 72 -7.07 -8.41 -5.85
N THR A 73 -7.26 -7.77 -7.00
CA THR A 73 -6.78 -8.25 -8.29
C THR A 73 -5.37 -7.75 -8.57
N ASP A 74 -4.75 -8.25 -9.65
CA ASP A 74 -3.39 -7.86 -10.03
C ASP A 74 -3.25 -6.33 -10.08
N GLY A 75 -2.26 -5.79 -9.39
CA GLY A 75 -1.94 -4.37 -9.38
C GLY A 75 -2.69 -3.52 -8.36
N VAL A 76 -3.63 -4.07 -7.60
CA VAL A 76 -4.37 -3.30 -6.59
C VAL A 76 -3.46 -2.93 -5.43
N LEU A 77 -3.57 -1.66 -4.97
CA LEU A 77 -2.91 -1.15 -3.78
C LEU A 77 -3.83 -1.32 -2.57
N SER A 78 -3.29 -1.82 -1.48
CA SER A 78 -4.04 -2.04 -0.24
C SER A 78 -3.16 -1.75 0.97
N MET A 79 -3.77 -1.43 2.12
CA MET A 79 -3.01 -1.12 3.34
C MET A 79 -2.66 -2.39 4.10
N ALA A 80 -1.38 -2.52 4.43
CA ALA A 80 -0.94 -3.52 5.39
C ALA A 80 -1.36 -3.09 6.81
N ARG A 81 -1.58 -4.06 7.68
CA ARG A 81 -1.94 -3.85 9.07
C ARG A 81 -1.55 -5.05 9.92
N SER A 82 -1.58 -4.87 11.24
CA SER A 82 -1.48 -6.00 12.16
C SER A 82 -2.85 -6.75 12.20
N MET A 83 -3.01 -7.67 13.13
CA MET A 83 -4.29 -8.36 13.30
C MET A 83 -5.41 -7.40 13.76
N MET A 84 -5.06 -6.29 14.37
CA MET A 84 -6.02 -5.27 14.80
C MET A 84 -6.57 -4.52 13.57
N PRO A 85 -7.91 -4.33 13.47
CA PRO A 85 -8.51 -3.75 12.27
C PRO A 85 -8.17 -2.27 12.05
N ASN A 86 -7.85 -1.54 13.11
CA ASN A 86 -7.55 -0.10 13.04
C ASN A 86 -6.05 0.17 13.27
N SER A 87 -5.19 -0.67 12.73
CA SER A 87 -3.74 -0.61 12.95
C SER A 87 -2.92 -0.21 11.73
N ALA A 88 -3.54 0.08 10.60
CA ALA A 88 -2.83 0.55 9.42
C ALA A 88 -2.21 1.93 9.68
N GLY A 89 -1.04 2.16 9.11
CA GLY A 89 -0.34 3.44 9.22
C GLY A 89 0.25 3.87 7.89
N SER A 90 1.46 3.43 7.58
CA SER A 90 2.14 3.78 6.34
C SER A 90 2.40 2.60 5.41
N GLN A 91 2.46 1.39 5.93
CA GLN A 91 2.81 0.24 5.11
C GLN A 91 1.67 -0.13 4.16
N PHE A 92 2.02 -0.39 2.92
CA PHE A 92 1.07 -0.78 1.88
C PHE A 92 1.63 -1.94 1.08
N PHE A 93 0.76 -2.61 0.34
CA PHE A 93 1.19 -3.64 -0.58
C PHE A 93 0.50 -3.47 -1.94
N ILE A 94 1.16 -4.00 -2.97
CA ILE A 94 0.65 -4.00 -4.33
C ILE A 94 0.52 -5.46 -4.76
N MET A 95 -0.64 -5.84 -5.25
CA MET A 95 -0.90 -7.22 -5.65
C MET A 95 -0.09 -7.62 -6.86
N HIS A 96 0.68 -8.71 -6.75
CA HIS A 96 1.31 -9.33 -7.91
C HIS A 96 0.30 -10.23 -8.63
N LYS A 97 -0.46 -11.00 -7.89
CA LYS A 97 -1.52 -11.87 -8.41
C LYS A 97 -2.79 -11.72 -7.60
N THR A 98 -3.92 -12.00 -8.23
CA THR A 98 -5.24 -11.92 -7.60
C THR A 98 -5.32 -12.85 -6.39
N SER A 99 -5.76 -12.31 -5.26
CA SER A 99 -5.84 -13.04 -3.99
C SER A 99 -7.18 -12.77 -3.31
N PRO A 100 -8.24 -13.51 -3.66
CA PRO A 100 -9.60 -13.27 -3.17
C PRO A 100 -9.75 -13.36 -1.64
N HIS A 101 -8.87 -14.11 -0.96
CA HIS A 101 -8.91 -14.26 0.49
C HIS A 101 -8.67 -12.95 1.25
N LEU A 102 -8.15 -11.92 0.60
CA LEU A 102 -7.94 -10.60 1.20
C LEU A 102 -9.17 -9.69 1.08
N ASP A 103 -10.10 -10.02 0.17
CA ASP A 103 -11.25 -9.16 -0.10
C ASP A 103 -12.12 -9.02 1.14
N GLY A 104 -12.51 -7.78 1.45
CA GLY A 104 -13.30 -7.48 2.62
C GLY A 104 -12.53 -7.43 3.95
N SER A 105 -11.25 -7.77 3.97
CA SER A 105 -10.42 -7.83 5.19
C SER A 105 -9.27 -6.83 5.20
N TYR A 106 -9.03 -6.14 4.09
CA TYR A 106 -7.99 -5.12 3.94
C TYR A 106 -8.52 -3.93 3.15
N ALA A 107 -7.99 -2.74 3.45
CA ALA A 107 -8.42 -1.51 2.82
C ALA A 107 -7.73 -1.30 1.47
N ALA A 108 -8.30 -1.86 0.42
CA ALA A 108 -7.87 -1.62 -0.94
C ALA A 108 -8.25 -0.19 -1.34
N PHE A 109 -7.35 0.55 -2.00
CA PHE A 109 -7.56 1.98 -2.23
C PHE A 109 -7.04 2.52 -3.56
N GLY A 110 -6.46 1.67 -4.39
CA GLY A 110 -5.93 2.12 -5.69
C GLY A 110 -5.50 0.96 -6.56
N LYS A 111 -4.97 1.28 -7.74
CA LYS A 111 -4.48 0.28 -8.67
C LYS A 111 -3.41 0.87 -9.58
N VAL A 112 -2.36 0.11 -9.85
CA VAL A 112 -1.35 0.53 -10.83
C VAL A 112 -1.94 0.58 -12.23
N THR A 113 -1.42 1.49 -13.05
CA THR A 113 -1.94 1.75 -14.40
C THR A 113 -0.87 1.55 -15.46
N GLY A 114 -1.31 1.40 -16.71
CA GLY A 114 -0.43 1.33 -17.87
C GLY A 114 0.59 0.22 -17.77
N ASP A 115 1.84 0.54 -18.08
CA ASP A 115 2.95 -0.42 -18.09
C ASP A 115 3.52 -0.69 -16.69
N SER A 116 2.91 -0.12 -15.65
CA SER A 116 3.44 -0.23 -14.28
C SER A 116 3.37 -1.64 -13.72
N MET A 117 2.47 -2.47 -14.22
CA MET A 117 2.42 -3.88 -13.81
C MET A 117 3.71 -4.63 -14.16
N ALA A 118 4.39 -4.25 -15.24
CA ALA A 118 5.68 -4.82 -15.58
C ALA A 118 6.73 -4.56 -14.48
N VAL A 119 6.69 -3.39 -13.85
CA VAL A 119 7.58 -3.05 -12.73
C VAL A 119 7.21 -3.85 -11.49
N VAL A 120 5.92 -3.99 -11.19
CA VAL A 120 5.45 -4.84 -10.07
C VAL A 120 5.93 -6.27 -10.25
N ASN A 121 5.78 -6.83 -11.46
CA ASN A 121 6.25 -8.17 -11.78
C ASN A 121 7.75 -8.31 -11.56
N LYS A 122 8.53 -7.34 -12.00
CA LYS A 122 9.98 -7.36 -11.86
C LYS A 122 10.41 -7.37 -10.40
N ILE A 123 9.77 -6.56 -9.56
CA ILE A 123 10.05 -6.54 -8.12
C ILE A 123 9.62 -7.87 -7.49
N ALA A 124 8.42 -8.35 -7.82
CA ALA A 124 7.87 -9.59 -7.26
C ALA A 124 8.73 -10.83 -7.60
N GLU A 125 9.43 -10.79 -8.71
CA GLU A 125 10.26 -11.90 -9.19
C GLU A 125 11.72 -11.82 -8.71
N THR A 126 12.08 -10.78 -7.95
CA THR A 126 13.44 -10.64 -7.42
C THR A 126 13.73 -11.74 -6.40
N PRO A 127 14.98 -12.25 -6.34
CA PRO A 127 15.34 -13.23 -5.32
C PRO A 127 15.18 -12.69 -3.91
N THR A 128 14.62 -13.52 -3.02
CA THR A 128 14.39 -13.18 -1.62
C THR A 128 15.04 -14.21 -0.70
N ASP A 129 15.23 -13.85 0.57
CA ASP A 129 15.63 -14.79 1.59
C ASP A 129 14.40 -15.54 2.16
N TYR A 130 14.61 -16.42 3.14
CA TYR A 130 13.52 -17.20 3.72
C TYR A 130 12.53 -16.37 4.55
N ASN A 131 12.82 -15.10 4.80
CA ASN A 131 11.89 -14.14 5.43
C ASN A 131 11.16 -13.28 4.40
N ASP A 132 11.21 -13.65 3.12
CA ASP A 132 10.60 -12.91 2.02
C ASP A 132 11.17 -11.50 1.80
N ARG A 133 12.39 -11.27 2.30
CA ARG A 133 13.09 -10.01 2.10
C ARG A 133 13.96 -10.09 0.83
N PRO A 134 13.84 -9.13 -0.09
CA PRO A 134 14.71 -9.11 -1.28
C PRO A 134 16.20 -9.12 -0.91
N LEU A 135 16.99 -9.94 -1.61
CA LEU A 135 18.42 -10.01 -1.41
C LEU A 135 19.09 -8.70 -1.82
N GLU A 136 18.57 -8.05 -2.86
CA GLU A 136 18.98 -6.71 -3.27
C GLU A 136 17.85 -5.72 -2.96
N GLU A 137 18.19 -4.59 -2.39
CA GLU A 137 17.20 -3.58 -2.03
C GLU A 137 16.36 -3.17 -3.23
N GLN A 138 15.03 -3.18 -3.05
CA GLN A 138 14.07 -2.64 -4.01
C GLN A 138 13.56 -1.32 -3.43
N LYS A 139 14.17 -0.22 -3.86
CA LYS A 139 13.99 1.09 -3.23
C LYS A 139 13.03 1.98 -4.00
N ILE A 140 12.20 2.72 -3.27
CA ILE A 140 11.41 3.83 -3.80
C ILE A 140 12.32 5.06 -3.81
N LYS A 141 12.74 5.49 -5.00
CA LYS A 141 13.58 6.70 -5.10
C LYS A 141 12.83 7.93 -4.63
N SER A 142 11.63 8.11 -5.17
CA SER A 142 10.73 9.19 -4.79
C SER A 142 9.30 8.78 -5.12
N MET A 143 8.34 9.40 -4.43
CA MET A 143 6.92 9.21 -4.69
C MET A 143 6.26 10.57 -4.76
N THR A 144 5.50 10.81 -5.82
CA THR A 144 4.75 12.06 -6.02
C THR A 144 3.29 11.75 -6.26
N VAL A 145 2.43 12.74 -6.07
CA VAL A 145 0.99 12.60 -6.31
C VAL A 145 0.49 13.83 -7.04
N ASP A 146 -0.37 13.60 -8.03
CA ASP A 146 -1.12 14.65 -8.72
C ASP A 146 -2.57 14.58 -8.24
N CYS A 147 -3.03 15.64 -7.58
CA CYS A 147 -4.38 15.73 -7.04
C CYS A 147 -5.34 16.44 -7.99
N PHE A 148 -4.89 16.81 -9.18
CA PHE A 148 -5.71 17.46 -10.23
C PHE A 148 -6.51 18.66 -9.72
N GLY A 149 -5.91 19.46 -8.83
CA GLY A 149 -6.52 20.66 -8.28
C GLY A 149 -7.48 20.41 -7.10
N VAL A 150 -7.64 19.17 -6.67
CA VAL A 150 -8.48 18.84 -5.51
C VAL A 150 -7.63 18.89 -4.24
N ASP A 151 -8.17 19.54 -3.20
CA ASP A 151 -7.55 19.57 -1.88
C ASP A 151 -8.04 18.38 -1.06
N TYR A 152 -7.10 17.47 -0.73
CA TYR A 152 -7.39 16.35 0.14
C TYR A 152 -6.98 16.69 1.57
N PRO A 153 -7.88 16.55 2.55
CA PRO A 153 -7.57 16.88 3.94
C PRO A 153 -6.58 15.88 4.54
N GLU A 154 -5.95 16.27 5.65
CA GLU A 154 -5.18 15.33 6.45
C GLU A 154 -6.08 14.18 6.93
N PRO A 155 -5.55 12.96 7.11
CA PRO A 155 -6.38 11.84 7.55
C PRO A 155 -6.87 12.03 8.98
N GLU A 156 -8.00 11.43 9.28
CA GLU A 156 -8.41 11.21 10.65
C GLU A 156 -7.53 10.11 11.24
N LYS A 157 -6.90 10.41 12.37
CA LYS A 157 -5.96 9.50 13.05
C LYS A 157 -6.59 8.88 14.28
N MET A 158 -6.22 7.64 14.54
CA MET A 158 -6.61 6.95 15.77
C MET A 158 -5.70 7.32 16.93
#